data_d8ac5fa38928b8c92aab7c09d6eacbd3
#
_entry.id   d8ac5fa38928b8c92aab7c09d6eacbd3
#
_cell.length_a   1.000
_cell.length_b   1.000
_cell.length_c   1.000
_cell.angle_alpha   90.00
_cell.angle_beta   90.00
_cell.angle_gamma   90.00
#
_symmetry.space_group_name_H-M   'P 1'
#
loop_
_entity.id
_entity.type
_entity.pdbx_description
1 polymer ?
#
loop_
_entity_poly.entity_id
_entity_poly.type
_entity_poly.pdbx_seq_one_letter_code
_entity_poly.pdbx_strand_id
1 'polypeptide(L)'
;MTEPHEVPGRLDVDLTIRLTESPGAPQYTFRLEAREGTPGPGSTLPDPAAALEAVQRFGEDIFFPKPGPPKMCTQQYGGPQVAVVTGWFLARKVHSEFSRTDGCEIARWRAMAPLLGGVAGSTGAI
;
A
#
# COMPACT_ATOMS: atom_id res chain seq x y z
N MET A 1 12.19 20.11 -27.46
CA MET A 1 12.76 18.81 -27.24
C MET A 1 12.09 18.11 -26.08
N THR A 2 11.94 16.87 -26.20
CA THR A 2 11.20 16.11 -25.21
C THR A 2 12.02 15.90 -23.94
N GLU A 3 11.40 16.14 -22.83
CA GLU A 3 12.03 15.85 -21.57
C GLU A 3 12.02 14.37 -21.31
N PRO A 4 13.08 13.81 -20.77
CA PRO A 4 13.07 12.39 -20.46
C PRO A 4 11.94 11.99 -19.55
N HIS A 5 11.57 12.86 -18.61
CA HIS A 5 10.48 12.54 -17.70
C HIS A 5 9.13 12.64 -18.35
N GLU A 6 9.09 13.11 -19.59
CA GLU A 6 7.86 13.18 -20.36
C GLU A 6 7.62 11.92 -21.16
N VAL A 7 8.37 10.89 -20.92
CA VAL A 7 8.25 9.64 -21.67
C VAL A 7 6.81 9.15 -21.57
N PRO A 8 6.18 8.89 -22.71
CA PRO A 8 4.85 8.29 -22.68
C PRO A 8 4.88 6.96 -21.96
N GLY A 9 3.87 6.71 -21.15
CA GLY A 9 3.79 5.48 -20.41
C GLY A 9 4.37 5.56 -19.02
N ARG A 10 4.95 6.68 -18.64
CA ARG A 10 5.47 6.82 -17.29
C ARG A 10 4.33 6.72 -16.29
N LEU A 11 4.53 5.93 -15.23
CA LEU A 11 3.52 5.70 -14.23
C LEU A 11 3.64 6.71 -13.10
N ASP A 12 2.50 7.20 -12.62
CA ASP A 12 2.45 8.00 -11.40
C ASP A 12 2.52 7.12 -10.18
N VAL A 13 1.99 5.92 -10.28
CA VAL A 13 2.00 4.93 -9.21
C VAL A 13 2.52 3.63 -9.79
N ASP A 14 3.53 3.07 -9.15
CA ASP A 14 4.10 1.80 -9.57
C ASP A 14 4.53 1.08 -8.30
N LEU A 15 3.60 0.34 -7.73
CA LEU A 15 3.80 -0.28 -6.42
C LEU A 15 3.69 -1.78 -6.52
N THR A 16 4.54 -2.45 -5.74
CA THR A 16 4.49 -3.89 -5.55
C THR A 16 4.16 -4.14 -4.08
N ILE A 17 3.19 -5.00 -3.85
CA ILE A 17 2.70 -5.32 -2.51
C ILE A 17 2.98 -6.80 -2.25
N ARG A 18 3.68 -7.09 -1.17
CA ARG A 18 3.93 -8.47 -0.75
C ARG A 18 3.21 -8.70 0.56
N LEU A 19 2.24 -9.58 0.53
CA LEU A 19 1.39 -9.89 1.67
C LEU A 19 1.72 -11.26 2.21
N THR A 20 2.01 -11.34 3.51
CA THR A 20 2.21 -12.60 4.20
C THR A 20 1.15 -12.70 5.29
N GLU A 21 0.32 -13.75 5.23
CA GLU A 21 -0.82 -13.88 6.15
C GLU A 21 -0.37 -14.30 7.55
N SER A 22 0.70 -15.06 7.64
CA SER A 22 1.23 -15.49 8.91
C SER A 22 2.66 -15.96 8.70
N PRO A 23 3.46 -16.06 9.77
CA PRO A 23 4.83 -16.53 9.62
C PRO A 23 4.87 -17.90 8.94
N GLY A 24 5.73 -18.01 7.93
CA GLY A 24 5.87 -19.26 7.18
C GLY A 24 4.82 -19.52 6.14
N ALA A 25 3.80 -18.69 6.05
CA ALA A 25 2.77 -18.85 5.03
C ALA A 25 3.28 -18.37 3.67
N PRO A 26 2.67 -18.83 2.59
CA PRO A 26 3.03 -18.32 1.26
C PRO A 26 2.84 -16.82 1.18
N GLN A 27 3.70 -16.19 0.38
CA GLN A 27 3.62 -14.76 0.17
C GLN A 27 2.84 -14.48 -1.10
N TYR A 28 1.88 -13.57 -1.02
CA TYR A 28 1.14 -13.11 -2.18
C TYR A 28 1.76 -11.82 -2.68
N THR A 29 1.86 -11.68 -4.00
CA THR A 29 2.42 -10.49 -4.60
C THR A 29 1.38 -9.86 -5.50
N PHE A 30 1.13 -8.57 -5.29
CA PHE A 30 0.20 -7.80 -6.10
C PHE A 30 0.92 -6.58 -6.65
N ARG A 31 0.35 -6.02 -7.72
CA ARG A 31 0.88 -4.81 -8.31
C ARG A 31 -0.23 -3.79 -8.49
N LEU A 32 0.14 -2.52 -8.31
CA LEU A 32 -0.72 -1.40 -8.65
C LEU A 32 0.06 -0.47 -9.56
N GLU A 33 -0.45 -0.27 -10.76
CA GLU A 33 0.08 0.71 -11.70
C GLU A 33 -1.01 1.71 -12.00
N ALA A 34 -0.61 2.98 -12.11
CA ALA A 34 -1.59 4.01 -12.45
C ALA A 34 -0.91 5.15 -13.18
N ARG A 35 -1.67 5.75 -14.07
CA ARG A 35 -1.25 6.91 -14.85
C ARG A 35 -2.41 7.88 -14.90
N GLU A 36 -2.16 9.11 -14.44
CA GLU A 36 -3.15 10.18 -14.50
C GLU A 36 -4.47 9.79 -13.86
N GLY A 37 -4.38 9.14 -12.69
CA GLY A 37 -5.57 8.80 -11.93
C GLY A 37 -6.31 7.55 -12.40
N THR A 38 -5.74 6.81 -13.35
CA THR A 38 -6.38 5.64 -13.90
C THR A 38 -5.52 4.41 -13.66
N PRO A 39 -6.06 3.34 -13.08
CA PRO A 39 -5.30 2.12 -12.90
C PRO A 39 -4.88 1.54 -14.25
N GLY A 40 -3.64 1.07 -14.32
CA GLY A 40 -3.09 0.52 -15.53
C GLY A 40 -3.33 -0.98 -15.65
N PRO A 41 -3.08 -1.52 -16.85
CA PRO A 41 -3.35 -2.95 -17.11
C PRO A 41 -2.43 -3.91 -16.38
N GLY A 42 -1.29 -3.41 -15.86
CA GLY A 42 -0.41 -4.26 -15.08
C GLY A 42 -0.84 -4.44 -13.63
N SER A 43 -1.94 -3.84 -13.23
CA SER A 43 -2.44 -3.97 -11.86
C SER A 43 -3.07 -5.34 -11.67
N THR A 44 -2.72 -5.98 -10.55
CA THR A 44 -3.23 -7.33 -10.26
C THR A 44 -4.02 -7.40 -8.95
N LEU A 45 -4.22 -6.24 -8.31
CA LEU A 45 -5.04 -6.20 -7.10
C LEU A 45 -6.50 -6.52 -7.43
N PRO A 46 -7.24 -7.05 -6.45
CA PRO A 46 -8.67 -7.35 -6.68
C PRO A 46 -9.48 -6.12 -7.06
N ASP A 47 -9.17 -4.97 -6.48
CA ASP A 47 -9.89 -3.74 -6.77
C ASP A 47 -8.89 -2.60 -6.96
N PRO A 48 -8.32 -2.50 -8.17
CA PRO A 48 -7.28 -1.47 -8.40
C PRO A 48 -7.79 -0.05 -8.22
N ALA A 49 -9.04 0.21 -8.55
CA ALA A 49 -9.58 1.56 -8.40
C ALA A 49 -9.65 1.97 -6.95
N ALA A 50 -10.11 1.08 -6.08
CA ALA A 50 -10.16 1.38 -4.65
C ALA A 50 -8.75 1.50 -4.07
N ALA A 51 -7.82 0.68 -4.55
CA ALA A 51 -6.44 0.77 -4.10
C ALA A 51 -5.83 2.11 -4.48
N LEU A 52 -6.08 2.55 -5.70
CA LEU A 52 -5.56 3.83 -6.14
C LEU A 52 -6.16 4.97 -5.34
N GLU A 53 -7.45 4.90 -5.05
CA GLU A 53 -8.09 5.92 -4.24
C GLU A 53 -7.45 6.01 -2.86
N ALA A 54 -7.17 4.87 -2.23
CA ALA A 54 -6.53 4.85 -0.92
C ALA A 54 -5.13 5.48 -0.99
N VAL A 55 -4.37 5.16 -2.03
CA VAL A 55 -3.04 5.73 -2.21
C VAL A 55 -3.12 7.24 -2.40
N GLN A 56 -4.07 7.70 -3.18
CA GLN A 56 -4.20 9.14 -3.42
C GLN A 56 -4.63 9.89 -2.16
N ARG A 57 -5.48 9.27 -1.32
CA ARG A 57 -5.95 9.94 -0.11
C ARG A 57 -4.93 9.90 1.01
N PHE A 58 -4.25 8.78 1.19
CA PHE A 58 -3.45 8.56 2.39
C PHE A 58 -1.97 8.34 2.10
N GLY A 59 -1.59 8.19 0.83
CA GLY A 59 -0.23 7.77 0.51
C GLY A 59 0.84 8.73 0.98
N GLU A 60 0.59 10.03 0.82
CA GLU A 60 1.59 11.01 1.21
C GLU A 60 1.95 10.86 2.68
N ASP A 61 0.95 10.74 3.54
CA ASP A 61 1.19 10.68 4.97
C ASP A 61 1.69 9.32 5.43
N ILE A 62 1.25 8.26 4.77
CA ILE A 62 1.57 6.91 5.22
C ILE A 62 2.90 6.44 4.67
N PHE A 63 3.19 6.72 3.40
CA PHE A 63 4.46 6.30 2.80
C PHE A 63 5.61 7.21 3.23
N PHE A 64 5.33 8.47 3.53
CA PHE A 64 6.37 9.45 3.84
C PHE A 64 6.01 10.18 5.12
N PRO A 65 5.97 9.47 6.25
CA PRO A 65 5.54 10.10 7.50
C PRO A 65 6.52 11.17 7.93
N LYS A 66 5.97 12.26 8.48
CA LYS A 66 6.78 13.35 8.97
C LYS A 66 7.21 13.07 10.40
N PRO A 67 8.40 13.50 10.79
CA PRO A 67 8.82 13.38 12.19
C PRO A 67 7.86 14.14 13.09
N GLY A 68 7.63 13.60 14.26
CA GLY A 68 6.75 14.22 15.24
C GLY A 68 6.88 13.53 16.57
N PRO A 69 6.09 13.97 17.56
CA PRO A 69 6.11 13.33 18.86
C PRO A 69 5.67 11.88 18.76
N PRO A 70 6.12 11.03 19.70
CA PRO A 70 5.68 9.64 19.72
C PRO A 70 4.18 9.57 19.87
N LYS A 71 3.58 8.61 19.18
CA LYS A 71 2.14 8.38 19.29
C LYS A 71 1.88 7.35 20.37
N MET A 72 0.75 7.54 21.05
CA MET A 72 0.25 6.53 21.96
C MET A 72 -0.63 5.59 21.17
N CYS A 73 -0.25 4.32 21.16
CA CYS A 73 -0.98 3.31 20.41
C CYS A 73 -1.56 2.30 21.38
N THR A 74 -2.81 1.91 21.13
CA THR A 74 -3.42 0.88 21.96
C THR A 74 -2.69 -0.44 21.75
N GLN A 75 -2.75 -1.32 22.75
CA GLN A 75 -2.11 -2.63 22.66
C GLN A 75 -3.07 -3.65 22.07
N GLN A 76 -3.78 -3.26 21.06
CA GLN A 76 -4.73 -4.12 20.38
C GLN A 76 -3.99 -4.93 19.33
N TYR A 77 -4.18 -6.23 19.36
CA TYR A 77 -3.55 -7.10 18.37
C TYR A 77 -4.58 -7.51 17.33
N GLY A 78 -4.28 -7.24 16.06
CA GLY A 78 -5.24 -7.50 14.99
C GLY A 78 -4.92 -8.71 14.14
N GLY A 79 -3.79 -9.36 14.36
CA GLY A 79 -3.44 -10.54 13.60
C GLY A 79 -1.98 -10.51 13.15
N PRO A 80 -1.50 -11.63 12.58
CA PRO A 80 -0.10 -11.79 12.22
C PRO A 80 0.23 -11.30 10.80
N GLN A 81 -0.73 -10.72 10.09
CA GLN A 81 -0.49 -10.32 8.71
C GLN A 81 0.55 -9.22 8.62
N VAL A 82 1.41 -9.33 7.61
CA VAL A 82 2.42 -8.33 7.31
C VAL A 82 2.36 -8.04 5.82
N ALA A 83 2.45 -6.79 5.45
CA ALA A 83 2.53 -6.41 4.06
C ALA A 83 3.68 -5.43 3.87
N VAL A 84 4.41 -5.59 2.77
CA VAL A 84 5.49 -4.68 2.41
C VAL A 84 5.14 -4.07 1.06
N VAL A 85 5.18 -2.75 1.00
CA VAL A 85 4.88 -2.02 -0.22
C VAL A 85 6.16 -1.33 -0.67
N THR A 86 6.57 -1.61 -1.90
CA THR A 86 7.75 -1.00 -2.50
C THR A 86 7.41 -0.46 -3.87
N GLY A 87 8.21 0.50 -4.33
CA GLY A 87 8.06 1.03 -5.67
C GLY A 87 8.15 2.53 -5.69
N TRP A 88 7.23 3.17 -6.42
CA TRP A 88 7.30 4.60 -6.66
C TRP A 88 5.91 5.22 -6.60
N PHE A 89 5.83 6.37 -5.98
CA PHE A 89 4.62 7.15 -5.89
C PHE A 89 4.99 8.61 -6.22
N LEU A 90 4.51 9.08 -7.36
CA LEU A 90 4.77 10.44 -7.86
C LEU A 90 6.28 10.74 -7.85
N ALA A 91 7.04 9.79 -8.43
CA ALA A 91 8.49 9.89 -8.58
C ALA A 91 9.27 9.82 -7.27
N ARG A 92 8.63 9.45 -6.18
CA ARG A 92 9.31 9.25 -4.90
C ARG A 92 9.32 7.78 -4.56
N LYS A 93 10.47 7.31 -4.08
CA LYS A 93 10.62 5.89 -3.75
C LYS A 93 9.83 5.54 -2.51
N VAL A 94 9.12 4.41 -2.57
CA VAL A 94 8.30 3.94 -1.48
C VAL A 94 8.89 2.64 -0.93
N HIS A 95 8.97 2.56 0.39
CA HIS A 95 9.25 1.33 1.09
C HIS A 95 8.55 1.43 2.44
N SER A 96 7.42 0.76 2.56
CA SER A 96 6.61 0.82 3.78
C SER A 96 6.20 -0.57 4.20
N GLU A 97 6.26 -0.81 5.50
CA GLU A 97 5.81 -2.06 6.08
C GLU A 97 4.53 -1.82 6.85
N PHE A 98 3.63 -2.76 6.76
CA PHE A 98 2.34 -2.70 7.42
C PHE A 98 2.14 -3.96 8.24
N SER A 99 1.58 -3.78 9.43
CA SER A 99 1.30 -4.91 10.31
C SER A 99 -0.02 -4.63 11.01
N ARG A 100 -0.39 -5.52 11.92
CA ARG A 100 -1.61 -5.36 12.70
C ARG A 100 -1.32 -5.63 14.17
N THR A 101 -0.16 -5.23 14.63
CA THR A 101 0.33 -5.59 15.94
C THR A 101 -0.08 -4.64 17.05
N ASP A 102 -0.61 -3.47 16.70
CA ASP A 102 -1.16 -2.54 17.69
C ASP A 102 -2.18 -1.63 17.02
N GLY A 103 -2.81 -0.76 17.80
CA GLY A 103 -3.89 0.07 17.28
C GLY A 103 -3.45 1.05 16.21
N CYS A 104 -2.23 1.57 16.31
CA CYS A 104 -1.73 2.47 15.27
C CYS A 104 -1.50 1.73 13.96
N GLU A 105 -0.92 0.54 14.04
CA GLU A 105 -0.68 -0.25 12.84
C GLU A 105 -1.97 -0.75 12.22
N ILE A 106 -2.94 -1.10 13.05
CA ILE A 106 -4.25 -1.51 12.54
C ILE A 106 -4.90 -0.33 11.78
N ALA A 107 -4.78 0.88 12.30
CA ALA A 107 -5.34 2.04 11.61
C ALA A 107 -4.68 2.28 10.27
N ARG A 108 -3.34 2.14 10.21
CA ARG A 108 -2.63 2.25 8.94
C ARG A 108 -3.08 1.18 7.96
N TRP A 109 -3.24 -0.05 8.44
CA TRP A 109 -3.70 -1.14 7.59
C TRP A 109 -5.09 -0.84 7.01
N ARG A 110 -6.00 -0.36 7.86
CA ARG A 110 -7.36 -0.06 7.40
C ARG A 110 -7.38 1.02 6.34
N ALA A 111 -6.57 2.05 6.51
CA ALA A 111 -6.52 3.12 5.53
C ALA A 111 -6.06 2.61 4.16
N MET A 112 -5.18 1.64 4.15
CA MET A 112 -4.59 1.12 2.91
C MET A 112 -5.11 -0.27 2.53
N ALA A 113 -6.18 -0.74 3.17
CA ALA A 113 -6.64 -2.11 2.98
C ALA A 113 -6.81 -2.51 1.51
N PRO A 114 -7.41 -1.69 0.66
CA PRO A 114 -7.52 -2.09 -0.75
C PRO A 114 -6.18 -2.28 -1.44
N LEU A 115 -5.18 -1.48 -1.04
CA LEU A 115 -3.86 -1.60 -1.62
C LEU A 115 -3.14 -2.85 -1.13
N LEU A 116 -3.36 -3.23 0.11
CA LEU A 116 -2.61 -4.33 0.70
C LEU A 116 -3.05 -5.68 0.16
N GLY A 117 -3.96 -5.67 -0.82
CA GLY A 117 -4.30 -6.87 -1.54
C GLY A 117 -5.07 -7.85 -0.73
N GLY A 118 -5.73 -7.37 0.30
CA GLY A 118 -6.42 -8.25 1.19
C GLY A 118 -7.30 -9.19 0.44
N VAL A 119 -6.99 -10.46 0.55
CA VAL A 119 -7.95 -11.45 0.15
C VAL A 119 -9.17 -11.22 1.00
N ALA A 120 -10.33 -11.20 0.35
CA ALA A 120 -11.56 -10.96 1.07
C ALA A 120 -11.62 -11.89 2.27
N GLY A 121 -11.84 -11.33 3.43
CA GLY A 121 -11.89 -12.09 4.64
C GLY A 121 -10.60 -12.15 5.41
N SER A 122 -9.46 -12.06 4.74
CA SER A 122 -8.21 -12.10 5.48
C SER A 122 -7.90 -10.76 6.11
N THR A 123 -8.23 -9.70 5.44
CA THR A 123 -7.98 -8.36 5.98
C THR A 123 -9.27 -7.67 6.37
N GLY A 124 -10.34 -7.96 5.69
CA GLY A 124 -11.59 -7.28 5.96
C GLY A 124 -12.42 -7.94 7.03
N ALA A 125 -12.11 -9.14 7.36
CA ALA A 125 -12.95 -9.91 8.27
C ALA A 125 -12.75 -9.54 9.73
N ILE A 126 -11.80 -8.72 10.00
CA ILE A 126 -11.47 -8.42 11.39
C ILE A 126 -12.18 -7.17 11.84
#